data_822dec67e294edae5f138fc7c35192f9
#
_entry.id   822dec67e294edae5f138fc7c35192f9
#
_cell.length_a   1.000
_cell.length_b   1.000
_cell.length_c   1.000
_cell.angle_alpha   90.00
_cell.angle_beta   90.00
_cell.angle_gamma   90.00
#
_symmetry.space_group_name_H-M   'P 1'
#
loop_
_entity.id
_entity.type
_entity.pdbx_description
1 polymer ?
#
loop_
_entity_poly.entity_id
_entity_poly.type
_entity_poly.pdbx_seq_one_letter_code
_entity_poly.pdbx_strand_id
1 'polypeptide(L)'
;MFNTLGTVLDPKKSKAKYPEARVIVLDDSFNTFQHVANCLLTIIPSMSEKRAWDLTIKIDKTGSAEVWRGNLEQAELYHEQLFSKGLTMAPIEKT
;
A
#
# COMPACT_ATOMS: atom_id res chain seq x y z
N MET A 1 22.17 23.59 17.03
CA MET A 1 22.22 23.17 16.98
C MET A 1 22.22 22.81 16.62
N PHE A 2 21.93 22.78 16.70
CA PHE A 2 22.00 22.25 16.38
C PHE A 2 21.86 21.77 16.31
N ASN A 3 21.76 21.81 16.21
CA ASN A 3 21.65 21.06 16.00
C ASN A 3 21.37 20.67 15.95
N THR A 4 21.23 21.03 16.06
CA THR A 4 21.03 20.43 15.92
C THR A 4 20.87 19.77 15.69
N LEU A 5 20.81 20.07 15.81
CA LEU A 5 20.73 19.24 15.55
C LEU A 5 20.63 18.36 15.32
N GLY A 6 20.70 18.44 15.50
CA GLY A 6 20.82 17.56 15.26
C GLY A 6 20.58 16.94 14.93
N THR A 7 20.46 17.19 15.40
CA THR A 7 20.15 16.39 14.96
C THR A 7 20.29 15.94 13.85
N VAL A 8 20.94 16.18 13.60
CA VAL A 8 20.91 15.69 12.48
C VAL A 8 20.75 14.32 12.41
N LEU A 9 20.36 13.95 11.61
CA LEU A 9 19.65 12.85 11.58
C LEU A 9 20.42 11.68 11.10
N ASP A 10 20.50 10.68 11.95
CA ASP A 10 20.98 9.37 11.59
C ASP A 10 19.86 8.69 10.81
N PRO A 11 20.06 8.36 9.54
CA PRO A 11 19.00 7.72 8.76
C PRO A 11 18.48 6.42 9.38
N LYS A 12 19.33 5.68 10.06
CA LYS A 12 18.90 4.46 10.73
C LYS A 12 17.93 4.74 11.86
N LYS A 13 18.21 5.77 12.64
CA LYS A 13 17.31 6.18 13.70
C LYS A 13 15.99 6.66 13.15
N SER A 14 16.03 7.43 12.06
CA SER A 14 14.80 7.90 11.44
C SER A 14 13.93 6.73 11.01
N LYS A 15 14.51 5.71 10.38
CA LYS A 15 13.75 4.52 10.00
C LYS A 15 13.16 3.82 11.20
N ALA A 16 13.93 3.72 12.28
CA ALA A 16 13.45 3.03 13.48
C ALA A 16 12.30 3.77 14.13
N LYS A 17 12.24 5.09 13.97
CA LYS A 17 11.18 5.89 14.58
C LYS A 17 9.88 5.87 13.81
N TYR A 18 9.91 5.55 12.54
CA TYR A 18 8.74 5.65 11.68
C TYR A 18 8.33 4.26 11.22
N PRO A 19 7.35 3.67 11.89
CA PRO A 19 6.90 2.33 11.51
C PRO A 19 6.43 2.31 10.06
N GLU A 20 6.73 1.21 9.40
CA GLU A 20 6.31 0.98 8.03
C GLU A 20 5.31 -0.16 7.98
N ALA A 21 4.56 -0.21 6.89
CA ALA A 21 3.53 -1.21 6.73
C ALA A 21 3.29 -1.49 5.26
N ARG A 22 2.67 -2.63 5.01
CA ARG A 22 2.30 -3.10 3.67
C ARG A 22 0.80 -3.09 3.53
N VAL A 23 0.33 -2.65 2.35
CA VAL A 23 -1.08 -2.71 1.98
C VAL A 23 -1.27 -3.88 1.03
N ILE A 24 -2.11 -4.83 1.39
CA ILE A 24 -2.27 -6.08 0.65
C ILE A 24 -3.73 -6.25 0.27
N VAL A 25 -3.97 -6.46 -1.03
CA VAL A 25 -5.31 -6.73 -1.56
C VAL A 25 -5.47 -8.23 -1.74
N LEU A 26 -6.61 -8.75 -1.34
CA LEU A 26 -6.94 -10.16 -1.45
C LEU A 26 -7.88 -10.41 -2.61
N ASP A 27 -7.78 -11.61 -3.17
CA ASP A 27 -8.71 -12.05 -4.20
C ASP A 27 -10.10 -12.27 -3.61
N ASP A 28 -11.13 -12.05 -4.43
CA ASP A 28 -12.51 -12.35 -4.06
C ASP A 28 -13.30 -12.70 -5.33
N SER A 29 -14.54 -13.11 -5.14
CA SER A 29 -15.39 -13.50 -6.26
C SER A 29 -16.33 -12.38 -6.72
N PHE A 30 -16.18 -11.18 -6.18
CA PHE A 30 -17.11 -10.09 -6.44
C PHE A 30 -16.53 -8.99 -7.34
N ASN A 31 -15.27 -8.64 -7.12
CA ASN A 31 -14.67 -7.52 -7.84
C ASN A 31 -14.15 -7.96 -9.19
N THR A 32 -14.47 -7.16 -10.22
CA THR A 32 -13.94 -7.43 -11.55
C THR A 32 -12.50 -6.95 -11.64
N PHE A 33 -11.75 -7.48 -12.62
CA PHE A 33 -10.39 -7.01 -12.88
C PHE A 33 -10.37 -5.51 -13.14
N GLN A 34 -11.31 -5.03 -13.95
CA GLN A 34 -11.38 -3.61 -14.28
C GLN A 34 -11.55 -2.75 -13.04
N HIS A 35 -12.44 -3.17 -12.14
CA HIS A 35 -12.68 -2.41 -10.92
C HIS A 35 -11.45 -2.37 -10.02
N VAL A 36 -10.78 -3.52 -9.83
CA VAL A 36 -9.58 -3.58 -9.02
C VAL A 36 -8.49 -2.69 -9.61
N ALA A 37 -8.25 -2.82 -10.91
CA ALA A 37 -7.22 -2.01 -11.57
C ALA A 37 -7.52 -0.51 -11.47
N ASN A 38 -8.78 -0.13 -11.66
CA ASN A 38 -9.17 1.28 -11.54
C ASN A 38 -8.97 1.81 -10.12
N CYS A 39 -9.28 1.02 -9.11
CA CYS A 39 -9.07 1.43 -7.73
C CYS A 39 -7.58 1.65 -7.45
N LEU A 40 -6.73 0.76 -7.92
CA LEU A 40 -5.29 0.91 -7.74
C LEU A 40 -4.78 2.17 -8.44
N LEU A 41 -5.24 2.42 -9.67
CA LEU A 41 -4.83 3.60 -10.41
C LEU A 41 -5.26 4.89 -9.74
N THR A 42 -6.45 4.89 -9.15
CA THR A 42 -7.02 6.10 -8.57
C THR A 42 -6.43 6.40 -7.20
N ILE A 43 -6.17 5.38 -6.41
CA ILE A 43 -5.84 5.55 -4.99
C ILE A 43 -4.34 5.48 -4.72
N ILE A 44 -3.64 4.55 -5.35
CA ILE A 44 -2.23 4.32 -5.03
C ILE A 44 -1.35 5.29 -5.82
N PRO A 45 -0.49 6.07 -5.12
CA PRO A 45 0.39 7.03 -5.82
C PRO A 45 1.33 6.34 -6.79
N SER A 46 1.60 7.01 -7.90
CA SER A 46 2.58 6.56 -8.90
C SER A 46 2.27 5.20 -9.52
N MET A 47 1.01 4.78 -9.45
CA MET A 47 0.59 3.52 -10.04
C MET A 47 0.39 3.70 -11.55
N SER A 48 1.10 2.92 -12.37
CA SER A 48 0.89 2.91 -13.81
C SER A 48 -0.21 1.93 -14.18
N GLU A 49 -0.78 2.09 -15.38
CA GLU A 49 -1.79 1.14 -15.86
C GLU A 49 -1.23 -0.28 -15.93
N LYS A 50 -0.01 -0.41 -16.45
CA LYS A 50 0.59 -1.73 -16.56
C LYS A 50 0.75 -2.37 -15.19
N ARG A 51 1.24 -1.62 -14.21
CA ARG A 51 1.42 -2.16 -12.87
C ARG A 51 0.08 -2.52 -12.23
N ALA A 52 -0.93 -1.68 -12.43
CA ALA A 52 -2.26 -1.96 -11.87
C ALA A 52 -2.82 -3.27 -12.41
N TRP A 53 -2.67 -3.52 -13.71
CA TRP A 53 -3.12 -4.76 -14.31
C TRP A 53 -2.28 -5.95 -13.87
N ASP A 54 -0.96 -5.79 -13.80
CA ASP A 54 -0.08 -6.87 -13.34
C ASP A 54 -0.43 -7.28 -11.91
N LEU A 55 -0.69 -6.30 -11.05
CA LEU A 55 -1.10 -6.60 -9.67
C LEU A 55 -2.46 -7.25 -9.61
N THR A 56 -3.40 -6.80 -10.42
CA THR A 56 -4.74 -7.37 -10.48
C THR A 56 -4.68 -8.84 -10.89
N ILE A 57 -3.87 -9.14 -11.90
CA ILE A 57 -3.68 -10.52 -12.35
C ILE A 57 -3.02 -11.36 -11.25
N LYS A 58 -2.04 -10.80 -10.56
CA LYS A 58 -1.36 -11.50 -9.49
C LYS A 58 -2.32 -11.83 -8.35
N ILE A 59 -3.18 -10.89 -7.98
CA ILE A 59 -4.20 -11.12 -6.95
C ILE A 59 -5.07 -12.31 -7.35
N ASP A 60 -5.52 -12.33 -8.60
CA ASP A 60 -6.35 -13.42 -9.08
C ASP A 60 -5.64 -14.76 -9.04
N LYS A 61 -4.37 -14.80 -9.46
CA LYS A 61 -3.64 -16.05 -9.60
C LYS A 61 -3.08 -16.58 -8.29
N THR A 62 -2.63 -15.70 -7.41
CA THR A 62 -1.94 -16.12 -6.18
C THR A 62 -2.75 -15.89 -4.92
N GLY A 63 -3.87 -15.19 -5.02
CA GLY A 63 -4.75 -14.93 -3.89
C GLY A 63 -4.51 -13.59 -3.22
N SER A 64 -3.38 -12.93 -3.46
CA SER A 64 -3.09 -11.65 -2.84
C SER A 64 -1.94 -10.95 -3.55
N ALA A 65 -1.82 -9.64 -3.32
CA ALA A 65 -0.63 -8.90 -3.74
C ALA A 65 -0.43 -7.68 -2.84
N GLU A 66 0.82 -7.38 -2.59
CA GLU A 66 1.18 -6.11 -1.97
C GLU A 66 1.06 -5.02 -3.04
N VAL A 67 0.22 -4.01 -2.77
CA VAL A 67 -0.01 -2.93 -3.73
C VAL A 67 0.72 -1.65 -3.34
N TRP A 68 1.13 -1.54 -2.09
CA TRP A 68 1.87 -0.37 -1.61
C TRP A 68 2.60 -0.72 -0.32
N ARG A 69 3.72 -0.05 -0.10
CA ARG A 69 4.51 -0.20 1.13
C ARG A 69 5.09 1.15 1.50
N GLY A 70 5.09 1.46 2.77
CA GLY A 70 5.70 2.70 3.26
C GLY A 70 5.22 3.03 4.65
N ASN A 71 5.14 4.32 4.92
CA ASN A 71 4.77 4.86 6.23
C ASN A 71 3.41 4.31 6.69
N LEU A 72 3.33 3.95 7.97
CA LEU A 72 2.12 3.33 8.52
C LEU A 72 0.88 4.20 8.36
N GLU A 73 0.99 5.51 8.60
CA GLU A 73 -0.17 6.39 8.47
C GLU A 73 -0.71 6.41 7.05
N GLN A 74 0.18 6.47 6.07
CA GLN A 74 -0.26 6.44 4.66
C GLN A 74 -0.80 5.07 4.29
N ALA A 75 -0.19 4.00 4.82
CA ALA A 75 -0.70 2.66 4.57
C ALA A 75 -2.14 2.53 5.07
N GLU A 76 -2.42 3.06 6.27
CA GLU A 76 -3.77 3.03 6.81
C GLU A 76 -4.75 3.81 5.95
N LEU A 77 -4.33 4.96 5.44
CA LEU A 77 -5.17 5.76 4.56
C LEU A 77 -5.52 5.02 3.28
N TYR A 78 -4.51 4.46 2.61
CA TYR A 78 -4.77 3.75 1.34
C TYR A 78 -5.57 2.47 1.57
N HIS A 79 -5.30 1.78 2.67
CA HIS A 79 -6.08 0.61 3.04
C HIS A 79 -7.56 0.97 3.18
N GLU A 80 -7.85 2.03 3.91
CA GLU A 80 -9.22 2.47 4.12
C GLU A 80 -9.88 2.89 2.82
N GLN A 81 -9.16 3.61 1.98
CA GLN A 81 -9.72 4.08 0.70
C GLN A 81 -10.02 2.90 -0.23
N LEU A 82 -9.14 1.93 -0.31
CA LEU A 82 -9.38 0.74 -1.12
C LEU A 82 -10.55 -0.06 -0.57
N PHE A 83 -10.59 -0.22 0.74
CA PHE A 83 -11.69 -0.92 1.39
C PHE A 83 -13.02 -0.23 1.11
N SER A 84 -13.05 1.10 1.14
CA SER A 84 -14.28 1.86 0.90
C SER A 84 -14.80 1.71 -0.53
N LYS A 85 -13.94 1.30 -1.47
CA LYS A 85 -14.33 1.03 -2.85
C LYS A 85 -14.78 -0.40 -3.05
N GLY A 86 -14.83 -1.19 -1.98
CA GLY A 86 -15.31 -2.56 -2.05
C GLY A 86 -14.27 -3.62 -2.26
N LEU A 87 -12.98 -3.26 -2.25
CA LEU A 87 -11.94 -4.27 -2.38
C LEU A 87 -11.82 -5.08 -1.08
N THR A 88 -11.41 -6.32 -1.23
CA THR A 88 -11.17 -7.19 -0.08
C THR A 88 -9.73 -7.01 0.37
N MET A 89 -9.56 -6.60 1.61
CA MET A 89 -8.25 -6.20 2.13
C MET A 89 -7.78 -7.13 3.22
N ALA A 90 -6.50 -7.49 3.19
CA ALA A 90 -5.87 -8.11 4.35
C ALA A 90 -5.67 -7.05 5.43
N PRO A 91 -5.56 -7.45 6.70
CA PRO A 91 -5.14 -6.50 7.73
C PRO A 91 -3.78 -5.92 7.34
N ILE A 92 -3.56 -4.66 7.71
CA ILE A 92 -2.27 -4.03 7.44
C ILE A 92 -1.17 -4.83 8.13
N GLU A 93 -0.09 -5.09 7.37
CA GLU A 93 1.07 -5.80 7.87
C GLU A 93 2.17 -4.80 8.20
N LYS A 94 2.51 -4.71 9.47
CA LYS A 94 3.64 -3.86 9.89
C LYS A 94 4.94 -4.58 9.62
N THR A 95 5.91 -3.85 9.11
CA THR A 95 7.20 -4.46 8.74
C THR A 95 8.37 -4.01 9.63
#